data_da712122a63eada443ca71263a49f208
#
_entry.id   da712122a63eada443ca71263a49f208
#
_cell.length_a   1.000
_cell.length_b   1.000
_cell.length_c   1.000
_cell.angle_alpha   90.00
_cell.angle_beta   90.00
_cell.angle_gamma   90.00
#
_symmetry.space_group_name_H-M   'P 1'
#
loop_
_entity.id
_entity.type
_entity.pdbx_description
1 polymer ?
#
loop_
_entity_poly.entity_id
_entity_poly.type
_entity_poly.pdbx_seq_one_letter_code
_entity_poly.pdbx_strand_id
1 'polypeptide(L)'
;MKAYFINAKHEYIVELNVRDYEHKKELIEANLLELYPYQINGNDIWTDEEAQLKEYSYNFVIDERYVVHGNAIITSVDDEGESTSVKNLTVEDLISRVRFLGKQYVDHSKLQFKVMEWN
;
A
#
# COMPACT_ATOMS: atom_id res chain seq x y z
N MET A 1 -7.10 12.16 10.93
CA MET A 1 -7.10 10.78 11.46
C MET A 1 -5.67 10.25 11.56
N LYS A 2 -5.40 9.46 12.56
CA LYS A 2 -4.10 8.81 12.73
C LYS A 2 -3.94 7.69 11.71
N ALA A 3 -2.82 7.67 11.00
CA ALA A 3 -2.51 6.67 9.99
C ALA A 3 -1.04 6.28 10.07
N TYR A 4 -0.70 5.15 9.48
CA TYR A 4 0.69 4.76 9.28
C TYR A 4 1.03 4.87 7.81
N PHE A 5 2.12 5.58 7.51
CA PHE A 5 2.62 5.74 6.16
C PHE A 5 3.87 4.88 5.97
N ILE A 6 3.86 4.08 4.92
CA ILE A 6 4.99 3.23 4.54
C ILE A 6 5.58 3.81 3.26
N ASN A 7 6.83 4.28 3.34
CA ASN A 7 7.56 4.75 2.18
C ASN A 7 8.51 3.64 1.72
N ALA A 8 8.15 2.98 0.62
CA ALA A 8 8.90 1.83 0.12
C ALA A 8 10.24 2.23 -0.48
N LYS A 9 10.31 3.41 -1.10
CA LYS A 9 11.55 3.90 -1.74
C LYS A 9 12.61 4.25 -0.71
N HIS A 10 12.23 4.98 0.32
CA HIS A 10 13.16 5.44 1.36
C HIS A 10 13.20 4.52 2.58
N GLU A 11 12.41 3.46 2.56
CA GLU A 11 12.40 2.37 3.53
C GLU A 11 12.17 2.84 4.96
N TYR A 12 11.05 3.55 5.18
CA TYR A 12 10.65 3.95 6.53
C TYR A 12 9.14 3.84 6.71
N ILE A 13 8.75 3.76 7.98
CA ILE A 13 7.35 3.72 8.42
C ILE A 13 7.18 4.78 9.49
N VAL A 14 6.16 5.60 9.36
CA VAL A 14 5.92 6.71 10.28
C VAL A 14 4.43 6.86 10.56
N GLU A 15 4.10 7.26 11.79
CA GLU A 15 2.75 7.67 12.17
C GLU A 15 2.56 9.13 11.78
N LEU A 16 1.43 9.44 11.16
CA LEU A 16 1.08 10.81 10.81
C LEU A 16 -0.42 11.00 10.79
N ASN A 17 -0.87 12.26 10.68
CA ASN A 17 -2.27 12.58 10.51
C ASN A 17 -2.58 12.74 9.03
N VAL A 18 -3.63 12.03 8.60
CA VAL A 18 -4.16 12.13 7.23
C VAL A 18 -5.49 12.85 7.27
N ARG A 19 -5.69 13.81 6.38
CA ARG A 19 -6.90 14.61 6.34
C ARG A 19 -8.04 13.91 5.59
N ASP A 20 -7.75 13.47 4.36
CA ASP A 20 -8.76 12.98 3.43
C ASP A 20 -8.13 12.13 2.31
N TYR A 21 -8.94 11.75 1.34
CA TYR A 21 -8.51 10.95 0.20
C TYR A 21 -7.43 11.67 -0.64
N GLU A 22 -7.58 12.97 -0.87
CA GLU A 22 -6.59 13.74 -1.64
C GLU A 22 -5.23 13.78 -0.94
N HIS A 23 -5.23 13.91 0.38
CA HIS A 23 -4.00 13.87 1.17
C HIS A 23 -3.31 12.49 1.07
N LYS A 24 -4.10 11.42 1.09
CA LYS A 24 -3.55 10.06 0.88
C LYS A 24 -2.86 9.96 -0.49
N LYS A 25 -3.50 10.47 -1.54
CA LYS A 25 -2.94 10.45 -2.88
C LYS A 25 -1.62 11.21 -2.97
N GLU A 26 -1.55 12.38 -2.33
CA GLU A 26 -0.33 13.18 -2.29
C GLU A 26 0.81 12.43 -1.62
N LEU A 27 0.56 11.81 -0.48
CA LEU A 27 1.56 11.07 0.29
C LEU A 27 2.06 9.83 -0.47
N ILE A 28 1.16 9.10 -1.11
CA ILE A 28 1.50 7.91 -1.89
C ILE A 28 2.12 8.29 -3.25
N GLU A 29 1.88 9.53 -3.70
CA GLU A 29 2.28 10.02 -5.03
C GLU A 29 1.54 9.25 -6.12
N ALA A 30 0.23 9.10 -5.95
CA ALA A 30 -0.63 8.34 -6.85
C ALA A 30 -1.70 9.23 -7.48
N ASN A 31 -2.12 8.88 -8.69
CA ASN A 31 -3.27 9.52 -9.34
C ASN A 31 -4.58 8.92 -8.83
N LEU A 32 -4.59 7.62 -8.64
CA LEU A 32 -5.73 6.86 -8.12
C LEU A 32 -5.25 5.90 -7.06
N LEU A 33 -6.07 5.73 -6.02
CA LEU A 33 -5.80 4.77 -4.97
C LEU A 33 -6.68 3.54 -5.13
N GLU A 34 -6.15 2.41 -4.70
CA GLU A 34 -6.94 1.18 -4.53
C GLU A 34 -6.73 0.62 -3.15
N LEU A 35 -7.67 -0.19 -2.71
CA LEU A 35 -7.53 -0.96 -1.49
C LEU A 35 -6.80 -2.26 -1.82
N TYR A 36 -5.73 -2.51 -1.09
CA TYR A 36 -5.06 -3.80 -1.18
C TYR A 36 -6.03 -4.90 -0.69
N PRO A 37 -6.03 -6.09 -1.30
CA PRO A 37 -7.03 -7.12 -0.96
C PRO A 37 -6.87 -7.77 0.41
N TYR A 38 -5.85 -7.43 1.16
CA TYR A 38 -5.61 -7.91 2.52
C TYR A 38 -5.74 -6.75 3.52
N GLN A 39 -6.40 -6.99 4.66
CA GLN A 39 -6.46 -6.04 5.76
C GLN A 39 -5.50 -6.47 6.86
N ILE A 40 -4.75 -5.52 7.41
CA ILE A 40 -3.84 -5.79 8.52
C ILE A 40 -4.53 -5.46 9.84
N ASN A 41 -4.81 -6.47 10.66
CA ASN A 41 -5.56 -6.33 11.92
C ASN A 41 -6.86 -5.56 11.73
N GLY A 42 -7.56 -5.79 10.61
CA GLY A 42 -8.81 -5.11 10.29
C GLY A 42 -8.66 -3.71 9.72
N ASN A 43 -7.45 -3.24 9.49
CA ASN A 43 -7.19 -1.94 8.86
C ASN A 43 -6.98 -2.09 7.37
N ASP A 44 -7.46 -1.10 6.61
CA ASP A 44 -7.26 -1.02 5.18
C ASP A 44 -5.84 -0.59 4.83
N ILE A 45 -5.35 -1.10 3.72
CA ILE A 45 -4.06 -0.71 3.15
C ILE A 45 -4.34 -0.01 1.82
N TRP A 46 -4.09 1.29 1.76
CA TRP A 46 -4.28 2.11 0.56
C TRP A 46 -3.01 2.13 -0.26
N THR A 47 -3.11 1.82 -1.56
CA THR A 47 -1.96 1.72 -2.46
C THR A 47 -2.23 2.47 -3.76
N ASP A 48 -1.19 2.62 -4.57
CA ASP A 48 -1.28 3.20 -5.89
C ASP A 48 -1.88 2.18 -6.87
N GLU A 49 -3.07 2.48 -7.41
CA GLU A 49 -3.73 1.62 -8.39
C GLU A 49 -2.85 1.35 -9.63
N GLU A 50 -2.00 2.30 -9.98
CA GLU A 50 -1.18 2.23 -11.19
C GLU A 50 0.25 1.74 -10.93
N ALA A 51 0.57 1.30 -9.71
CA ALA A 51 1.95 0.93 -9.36
C ALA A 51 2.52 -0.16 -10.28
N GLN A 52 1.70 -1.14 -10.66
CA GLN A 52 2.15 -2.23 -11.52
C GLN A 52 2.25 -1.85 -13.01
N LEU A 53 1.75 -0.67 -13.39
CA LEU A 53 1.86 -0.18 -14.76
C LEU A 53 3.18 0.55 -15.02
N LYS A 54 3.93 0.86 -13.98
CA LYS A 54 5.22 1.54 -14.07
C LYS A 54 6.30 0.56 -14.48
N GLU A 55 7.36 1.07 -15.08
CA GLU A 55 8.52 0.25 -15.49
C GLU A 55 9.14 -0.47 -14.29
N TYR A 56 9.17 0.20 -13.15
CA TYR A 56 9.65 -0.38 -11.90
C TYR A 56 8.88 0.22 -10.72
N SER A 57 8.96 -0.47 -9.60
CA SER A 57 8.44 0.05 -8.34
C SER A 57 9.35 -0.37 -7.18
N TYR A 58 9.30 0.39 -6.10
CA TYR A 58 9.88 -0.01 -4.82
C TYR A 58 8.79 -0.73 -4.05
N ASN A 59 9.09 -1.91 -3.56
CA ASN A 59 8.09 -2.80 -2.98
C ASN A 59 8.42 -3.15 -1.53
N PHE A 60 7.43 -3.66 -0.82
CA PHE A 60 7.63 -4.26 0.49
C PHE A 60 6.70 -5.45 0.64
N VAL A 61 6.97 -6.28 1.64
CA VAL A 61 6.15 -7.44 1.94
C VAL A 61 5.70 -7.37 3.39
N ILE A 62 4.42 -7.72 3.62
CA ILE A 62 3.83 -7.81 4.95
C ILE A 62 3.72 -9.29 5.31
N ASP A 63 4.18 -9.66 6.51
CA ASP A 63 4.11 -11.02 7.06
C ASP A 63 4.76 -12.05 6.12
N GLU A 64 5.80 -11.65 5.38
CA GLU A 64 6.52 -12.50 4.41
C GLU A 64 5.60 -13.12 3.35
N ARG A 65 4.40 -12.58 3.18
CA ARG A 65 3.38 -13.17 2.31
C ARG A 65 2.76 -12.17 1.33
N TYR A 66 2.46 -10.97 1.79
CA TYR A 66 1.68 -10.00 1.01
C TYR A 66 2.60 -8.93 0.44
N VAL A 67 2.89 -9.04 -0.86
CA VAL A 67 3.73 -8.06 -1.56
C VAL A 67 2.89 -6.85 -1.94
N VAL A 68 3.37 -5.66 -1.59
CA VAL A 68 2.73 -4.38 -1.91
C VAL A 68 3.68 -3.57 -2.79
N HIS A 69 3.16 -3.00 -3.86
CA HIS A 69 3.93 -2.20 -4.82
C HIS A 69 3.76 -0.72 -4.51
N GLY A 70 4.89 -0.03 -4.31
CA GLY A 70 4.92 1.39 -4.02
C GLY A 70 4.66 1.70 -2.55
N ASN A 71 4.32 2.96 -2.29
CA ASN A 71 4.02 3.44 -0.95
C ASN A 71 2.61 3.04 -0.52
N ALA A 72 2.36 3.03 0.77
CA ALA A 72 1.05 2.66 1.29
C ALA A 72 0.69 3.49 2.52
N ILE A 73 -0.62 3.62 2.75
CA ILE A 73 -1.17 4.24 3.96
C ILE A 73 -2.14 3.26 4.59
N ILE A 74 -2.03 3.11 5.91
CA ILE A 74 -2.90 2.23 6.68
C ILE A 74 -3.83 3.08 7.53
N THR A 75 -5.14 2.87 7.35
CA THR A 75 -6.20 3.47 8.16
C THR A 75 -7.21 2.41 8.53
N SER A 76 -8.02 2.66 9.53
CA SER A 76 -9.16 1.79 9.79
C SER A 76 -10.36 2.25 8.96
N VAL A 77 -11.45 1.52 9.07
CA VAL A 77 -12.71 1.80 8.39
C VAL A 77 -13.84 1.57 9.38
N ASP A 78 -14.85 2.45 9.36
CA ASP A 78 -16.03 2.29 10.21
C ASP A 78 -17.12 1.44 9.52
N ASP A 79 -18.25 1.25 10.22
CA ASP A 79 -19.36 0.44 9.71
C ASP A 79 -20.01 1.04 8.46
N GLU A 80 -19.79 2.31 8.19
CA GLU A 80 -20.34 3.01 7.04
C GLU A 80 -19.36 3.04 5.87
N GLY A 81 -18.17 2.45 6.02
CA GLY A 81 -17.16 2.43 4.97
C GLY A 81 -16.26 3.66 4.94
N GLU A 82 -16.36 4.54 5.93
CA GLU A 82 -15.53 5.74 6.01
C GLU A 82 -14.19 5.44 6.70
N SER A 83 -13.13 6.08 6.21
CA SER A 83 -11.80 5.95 6.82
C SER A 83 -11.79 6.56 8.21
N THR A 84 -11.21 5.84 9.15
CA THR A 84 -11.01 6.29 10.53
C THR A 84 -9.56 6.05 10.94
N SER A 85 -9.18 6.56 12.12
CA SER A 85 -7.84 6.33 12.66
C SER A 85 -7.51 4.86 12.79
N VAL A 86 -6.27 4.49 12.50
CA VAL A 86 -5.78 3.11 12.59
C VAL A 86 -6.07 2.54 13.98
N LYS A 87 -6.46 1.26 14.05
CA LYS A 87 -6.85 0.55 15.27
C LYS A 87 -6.13 -0.79 15.37
N ASN A 88 -5.96 -1.26 16.59
CA ASN A 88 -5.46 -2.62 16.87
C ASN A 88 -4.10 -2.94 16.24
N LEU A 89 -3.30 -1.92 16.01
CA LEU A 89 -2.00 -2.05 15.38
C LEU A 89 -1.10 -0.91 15.87
N THR A 90 0.02 -1.24 16.48
CA THR A 90 1.02 -0.24 16.84
C THR A 90 2.00 -0.05 15.69
N VAL A 91 2.70 1.08 15.65
CA VAL A 91 3.73 1.30 14.63
C VAL A 91 4.88 0.31 14.78
N GLU A 92 5.23 -0.04 16.00
CA GLU A 92 6.29 -1.03 16.30
C GLU A 92 5.91 -2.40 15.77
N ASP A 93 4.66 -2.80 15.95
CA ASP A 93 4.16 -4.08 15.43
C ASP A 93 4.19 -4.09 13.90
N LEU A 94 3.77 -2.99 13.28
CA LEU A 94 3.82 -2.86 11.83
C LEU A 94 5.26 -2.96 11.30
N ILE A 95 6.18 -2.26 11.94
CA ILE A 95 7.61 -2.29 11.56
C ILE A 95 8.15 -3.73 11.61
N SER A 96 7.77 -4.49 12.62
CA SER A 96 8.23 -5.88 12.76
C SER A 96 7.67 -6.82 11.68
N ARG A 97 6.57 -6.43 11.03
CA ARG A 97 5.86 -7.25 10.04
C ARG A 97 6.17 -6.87 8.60
N VAL A 98 6.86 -5.75 8.38
CA VAL A 98 7.20 -5.25 7.05
C VAL A 98 8.67 -5.51 6.74
N ARG A 99 8.94 -6.02 5.54
CA ARG A 99 10.30 -6.13 5.02
C ARG A 99 10.36 -5.43 3.66
N PHE A 100 11.27 -4.48 3.53
CA PHE A 100 11.45 -3.75 2.27
C PHE A 100 12.19 -4.60 1.26
N LEU A 101 11.72 -4.61 0.02
CA LEU A 101 12.26 -5.43 -1.06
C LEU A 101 13.13 -4.63 -2.03
N GLY A 102 13.15 -3.30 -1.91
CA GLY A 102 13.90 -2.43 -2.79
C GLY A 102 13.25 -2.27 -4.16
N LYS A 103 14.04 -1.84 -5.11
CA LYS A 103 13.57 -1.57 -6.48
C LYS A 103 13.41 -2.87 -7.24
N GLN A 104 12.23 -3.07 -7.81
CA GLN A 104 11.91 -4.25 -8.61
C GLN A 104 11.30 -3.82 -9.95
N TYR A 105 11.72 -4.45 -11.04
CA TYR A 105 11.17 -4.19 -12.36
C TYR A 105 9.91 -4.99 -12.59
N VAL A 106 8.92 -4.36 -13.22
CA VAL A 106 7.66 -5.02 -13.55
C VAL A 106 7.83 -5.83 -14.84
N ASP A 107 7.38 -7.08 -14.83
CA ASP A 107 7.45 -7.95 -16.00
C ASP A 107 6.19 -7.74 -16.86
N HIS A 108 6.27 -6.79 -17.77
CA HIS A 108 5.18 -6.48 -18.70
C HIS A 108 4.86 -7.63 -19.65
N SER A 109 5.83 -8.51 -19.93
CA SER A 109 5.59 -9.63 -20.81
C SER A 109 4.57 -10.62 -20.23
N LYS A 110 4.58 -10.80 -18.91
CA LYS A 110 3.59 -11.64 -18.21
C LYS A 110 2.18 -11.04 -18.28
N LEU A 111 2.09 -9.72 -18.20
CA LEU A 111 0.79 -9.04 -18.30
C LEU A 111 0.23 -9.20 -19.72
N GLN A 112 1.05 -9.02 -20.74
CA GLN A 112 0.64 -9.20 -22.12
C GLN A 112 0.21 -10.63 -22.40
N PHE A 113 0.94 -11.60 -21.89
CA PHE A 113 0.62 -13.02 -22.07
C PHE A 113 -0.76 -13.34 -21.50
N LYS A 114 -1.07 -12.83 -20.33
CA LYS A 114 -2.39 -13.05 -19.73
C LYS A 114 -3.52 -12.46 -20.55
N VAL A 115 -3.31 -11.28 -21.13
CA VAL A 115 -4.31 -10.66 -21.99
C VAL A 115 -4.53 -11.50 -23.26
N MET A 116 -3.48 -12.04 -23.84
CA MET A 116 -3.56 -12.89 -25.03
C MET A 116 -4.30 -14.20 -24.78
N GLU A 117 -4.25 -14.75 -23.59
CA GLU A 117 -4.98 -15.98 -23.23
C GLU A 117 -6.48 -15.81 -23.28
N TRP A 118 -6.98 -14.58 -23.18
CA TRP A 118 -8.42 -14.29 -23.20
C TRP A 118 -8.99 -14.24 -24.63
N ASN A 119 -8.16 -14.23 -25.61
CA ASN A 119 -8.56 -14.19 -27.02
C ASN A 119 -8.59 -15.59 -27.63
#